data_93fe8a318887131947d271cd0afc8323
#
_entry.id   93fe8a318887131947d271cd0afc8323
#
_cell.length_a   1.000
_cell.length_b   1.000
_cell.length_c   1.000
_cell.angle_alpha   90.00
_cell.angle_beta   90.00
_cell.angle_gamma   90.00
#
_symmetry.space_group_name_H-M   'P 1'
#
loop_
_entity.id
_entity.type
_entity.pdbx_description
1 polymer ?
#
loop_
_entity_poly.entity_id
_entity_poly.type
_entity_poly.pdbx_seq_one_letter_code
_entity_poly.pdbx_strand_id
1 'polypeptide(L)'
;VLISNNDWHKYTVSFTVNETIRYAVFAILFEEQAEADFDCISLFPEDAVCGLFRKDLAEKLKDMHPKFMRFPGGCVVEGNELTNRYQWKLSVGDITQRKANWNRWAVHENCEENHFTSKFSHYNQTLGLGYYEYFILCEYLGAKPLPVANVGLACQYQSTQLVERKDPAYQEFIQDVLDLIEFANGAFDSEWGKIRAKMGHPEPFGLEYVGIGNEQWQTERVDFFERYDDFEKAIHAKYPEIKLISSAGPTVHTPTYEAAWENYHAKAKNNSNYTYAVDEHYYMEPEWFLANTHFYDDYSRDVKVFSGEYAAHDKEVKESTKRNNWRCALSEAAFLTGVERNADVVYLASYAPLFARIGYEQWAPDLIWFDDRTSYATPNYYVQQLYSDYTGKYTVNSELAGGEESGVYHIVSADEQGHLYVKLVNASDKEQRIELQLDDEWNINQNTLVKQIIMQAQPLDVNSIEEPDKVSPKVTKVNYQSELNLPAYSFTVLEIAV
;
A
#
# COMPACT_ATOMS: atom_id res chain seq x y z
N VAL A 1 3.36 12.75 -40.21
CA VAL A 1 1.89 12.66 -40.07
C VAL A 1 1.28 13.83 -40.81
N LEU A 2 0.28 13.59 -41.67
CA LEU A 2 -0.46 14.66 -42.35
C LEU A 2 -1.72 14.98 -41.52
N ILE A 3 -1.86 16.24 -41.10
CA ILE A 3 -3.05 16.74 -40.42
C ILE A 3 -3.86 17.46 -41.49
N SER A 4 -5.08 16.97 -41.78
CA SER A 4 -5.87 17.44 -42.91
C SER A 4 -7.30 17.89 -42.52
N ASN A 5 -7.60 18.01 -41.25
CA ASN A 5 -8.93 18.42 -40.75
C ASN A 5 -8.80 19.35 -39.52
N ASN A 6 -9.92 19.96 -39.17
CA ASN A 6 -10.05 20.87 -38.03
C ASN A 6 -10.64 20.21 -36.77
N ASP A 7 -10.84 18.88 -36.80
CA ASP A 7 -11.37 18.14 -35.66
C ASP A 7 -10.24 17.49 -34.85
N TRP A 8 -10.49 17.24 -33.58
CA TRP A 8 -9.56 16.50 -32.73
C TRP A 8 -9.39 15.06 -33.21
N HIS A 9 -8.14 14.67 -33.47
CA HIS A 9 -7.78 13.31 -33.86
C HIS A 9 -6.60 12.79 -33.03
N LYS A 10 -6.69 11.51 -32.65
CA LYS A 10 -5.57 10.80 -32.03
C LYS A 10 -4.60 10.32 -33.10
N TYR A 11 -3.38 10.76 -33.02
CA TYR A 11 -2.27 10.29 -33.85
C TYR A 11 -1.34 9.43 -33.01
N THR A 12 -0.96 8.26 -33.52
CA THR A 12 0.00 7.36 -32.90
C THR A 12 1.18 7.16 -33.84
N VAL A 13 2.36 7.34 -33.33
CA VAL A 13 3.61 7.14 -34.08
C VAL A 13 4.54 6.26 -33.26
N SER A 14 5.07 5.22 -33.88
CA SER A 14 6.10 4.37 -33.26
C SER A 14 7.46 4.66 -33.92
N PHE A 15 8.49 4.73 -33.11
CA PHE A 15 9.86 4.89 -33.60
C PHE A 15 10.83 4.13 -32.70
N THR A 16 11.97 3.75 -33.27
CA THR A 16 13.05 3.09 -32.52
C THR A 16 14.18 4.07 -32.34
N VAL A 17 14.67 4.19 -31.10
CA VAL A 17 15.91 4.95 -30.82
C VAL A 17 17.12 4.06 -31.06
N ASN A 18 18.11 4.59 -31.76
CA ASN A 18 19.30 3.82 -32.13
C ASN A 18 20.41 3.83 -31.07
N GLU A 19 20.34 4.76 -30.14
CA GLU A 19 21.32 4.94 -29.07
C GLU A 19 20.71 5.56 -27.82
N THR A 20 21.35 5.35 -26.68
CA THR A 20 20.97 6.00 -25.42
C THR A 20 21.59 7.40 -25.37
N ILE A 21 20.75 8.42 -25.35
CA ILE A 21 21.16 9.83 -25.31
C ILE A 21 20.71 10.45 -24.00
N ARG A 22 21.64 11.12 -23.32
CA ARG A 22 21.30 12.00 -22.20
C ARG A 22 20.77 13.32 -22.74
N TYR A 23 19.69 13.82 -22.10
CA TYR A 23 19.07 15.10 -22.48
C TYR A 23 18.50 15.12 -23.91
N ALA A 24 17.93 13.99 -24.33
CA ALA A 24 17.19 13.94 -25.60
C ALA A 24 16.01 14.92 -25.57
N VAL A 25 15.78 15.57 -26.69
CA VAL A 25 14.66 16.49 -26.88
C VAL A 25 13.60 15.80 -27.73
N PHE A 26 12.39 15.67 -27.19
CA PHE A 26 11.20 15.34 -27.99
C PHE A 26 10.68 16.63 -28.62
N ALA A 27 10.53 16.66 -29.94
CA ALA A 27 10.07 17.84 -30.68
C ALA A 27 9.03 17.44 -31.73
N ILE A 28 8.00 18.26 -31.87
CA ILE A 28 7.05 18.21 -32.97
C ILE A 28 7.41 19.33 -33.92
N LEU A 29 7.74 18.99 -35.16
CA LEU A 29 8.17 19.94 -36.19
C LEU A 29 7.09 20.10 -37.26
N PHE A 30 6.91 21.32 -37.72
CA PHE A 30 6.06 21.65 -38.85
C PHE A 30 6.95 21.83 -40.10
N GLU A 31 6.60 21.19 -41.19
CA GLU A 31 7.29 21.35 -42.47
C GLU A 31 6.90 22.65 -43.19
N GLU A 32 5.72 23.17 -42.87
CA GLU A 32 5.20 24.42 -43.42
C GLU A 32 4.67 25.31 -42.30
N GLN A 33 4.41 26.58 -42.62
CA GLN A 33 3.77 27.49 -41.67
C GLN A 33 2.34 27.01 -41.41
N ALA A 34 2.07 26.60 -40.17
CA ALA A 34 0.80 26.06 -39.74
C ALA A 34 0.48 26.47 -38.30
N GLU A 35 -0.78 26.37 -37.92
CA GLU A 35 -1.26 26.49 -36.54
C GLU A 35 -1.98 25.18 -36.19
N ALA A 36 -1.66 24.62 -35.03
CA ALA A 36 -2.28 23.41 -34.55
C ALA A 36 -2.36 23.42 -33.03
N ASP A 37 -3.45 22.90 -32.49
CA ASP A 37 -3.64 22.66 -31.08
C ASP A 37 -3.23 21.22 -30.74
N PHE A 38 -2.58 21.03 -29.60
CA PHE A 38 -2.15 19.73 -29.10
C PHE A 38 -2.65 19.52 -27.69
N ASP A 39 -3.12 18.30 -27.41
CA ASP A 39 -3.51 17.86 -26.08
C ASP A 39 -3.13 16.39 -25.85
N CYS A 40 -3.08 15.96 -24.62
CA CYS A 40 -2.81 14.57 -24.21
C CYS A 40 -1.55 13.95 -24.85
N ILE A 41 -0.48 14.75 -25.04
CA ILE A 41 0.78 14.25 -25.56
C ILE A 41 1.39 13.26 -24.57
N SER A 42 1.66 12.04 -25.03
CA SER A 42 2.26 10.98 -24.23
C SER A 42 3.34 10.23 -25.02
N LEU A 43 4.32 9.72 -24.30
CA LEU A 43 5.39 8.89 -24.85
C LEU A 43 5.59 7.68 -23.92
N PHE A 44 5.21 6.49 -24.40
CA PHE A 44 5.35 5.25 -23.68
C PHE A 44 6.37 4.33 -24.34
N PRO A 45 7.21 3.62 -23.58
CA PRO A 45 8.05 2.56 -24.12
C PRO A 45 7.19 1.37 -24.54
N GLU A 46 7.65 0.61 -25.54
CA GLU A 46 6.93 -0.57 -26.06
C GLU A 46 6.75 -1.66 -24.99
N ASP A 47 7.69 -1.74 -24.04
CA ASP A 47 7.67 -2.71 -22.95
C ASP A 47 6.93 -2.21 -21.68
N ALA A 48 6.18 -1.10 -21.78
CA ALA A 48 5.33 -0.65 -20.70
C ALA A 48 4.32 -1.74 -20.32
N VAL A 49 4.26 -2.09 -19.04
CA VAL A 49 3.35 -3.12 -18.54
C VAL A 49 1.90 -2.66 -18.75
N CYS A 50 1.07 -3.54 -19.30
CA CYS A 50 -0.29 -3.23 -19.74
C CYS A 50 -0.37 -2.03 -20.71
N GLY A 51 0.73 -1.69 -21.40
CA GLY A 51 0.81 -0.52 -22.29
C GLY A 51 0.81 0.84 -21.56
N LEU A 52 0.97 0.85 -20.25
CA LEU A 52 0.79 2.04 -19.43
C LEU A 52 1.84 2.18 -18.32
N PHE A 53 2.08 1.11 -17.55
CA PHE A 53 2.89 1.18 -16.34
C PHE A 53 4.38 1.08 -16.65
N ARG A 54 5.16 1.91 -15.98
CA ARG A 54 6.60 1.84 -16.01
C ARG A 54 7.06 0.45 -15.50
N LYS A 55 7.77 -0.27 -16.36
CA LYS A 55 8.07 -1.69 -16.19
C LYS A 55 8.81 -1.99 -14.89
N ASP A 56 9.90 -1.29 -14.60
CA ASP A 56 10.72 -1.52 -13.41
C ASP A 56 9.97 -1.31 -12.08
N LEU A 57 8.98 -0.41 -12.07
CA LEU A 57 8.12 -0.17 -10.91
C LEU A 57 7.02 -1.24 -10.78
N ALA A 58 6.36 -1.57 -11.90
CA ALA A 58 5.32 -2.58 -11.91
C ALA A 58 5.85 -3.98 -11.57
N GLU A 59 7.04 -4.34 -12.07
CA GLU A 59 7.70 -5.59 -11.75
C GLU A 59 8.05 -5.68 -10.26
N LYS A 60 8.61 -4.62 -9.65
CA LYS A 60 8.86 -4.59 -8.20
C LYS A 60 7.58 -4.79 -7.37
N LEU A 61 6.47 -4.16 -7.77
CA LEU A 61 5.21 -4.44 -7.09
C LEU A 61 4.77 -5.89 -7.25
N LYS A 62 4.93 -6.46 -8.45
CA LYS A 62 4.57 -7.85 -8.72
C LYS A 62 5.41 -8.83 -7.93
N ASP A 63 6.71 -8.57 -7.83
CA ASP A 63 7.67 -9.42 -7.10
C ASP A 63 7.42 -9.44 -5.58
N MET A 64 6.66 -8.48 -5.06
CA MET A 64 6.19 -8.51 -3.66
C MET A 64 5.05 -9.51 -3.43
N HIS A 65 4.43 -10.04 -4.49
CA HIS A 65 3.25 -10.91 -4.44
C HIS A 65 2.12 -10.40 -3.54
N PRO A 66 1.71 -9.11 -3.68
CA PRO A 66 0.72 -8.51 -2.80
C PRO A 66 -0.63 -9.21 -2.95
N LYS A 67 -1.36 -9.37 -1.84
CA LYS A 67 -2.71 -9.97 -1.86
C LYS A 67 -3.79 -8.93 -2.09
N PHE A 68 -3.51 -7.68 -1.80
CA PHE A 68 -4.39 -6.55 -2.06
C PHE A 68 -3.56 -5.28 -2.35
N MET A 69 -4.21 -4.27 -2.90
CA MET A 69 -3.65 -2.93 -3.08
C MET A 69 -4.65 -1.88 -2.65
N ARG A 70 -4.26 -1.03 -1.69
CA ARG A 70 -5.03 0.12 -1.20
C ARG A 70 -4.69 1.35 -2.04
N PHE A 71 -5.70 2.02 -2.57
CA PHE A 71 -5.54 3.19 -3.44
C PHE A 71 -6.70 4.18 -3.30
N PRO A 72 -6.57 5.43 -3.78
CA PRO A 72 -5.46 6.07 -4.49
C PRO A 72 -4.36 6.57 -3.56
N GLY A 73 -4.52 6.41 -2.27
CA GLY A 73 -3.77 6.95 -1.15
C GLY A 73 -4.70 7.73 -0.23
N GLY A 74 -4.49 7.60 1.10
CA GLY A 74 -5.44 8.11 2.09
C GLY A 74 -5.64 9.62 2.02
N CYS A 75 -4.58 10.39 2.26
CA CYS A 75 -4.64 11.86 2.17
C CYS A 75 -4.95 12.36 0.75
N VAL A 76 -4.69 11.55 -0.27
CA VAL A 76 -5.02 11.87 -1.67
C VAL A 76 -6.54 11.83 -1.89
N VAL A 77 -7.25 10.86 -1.30
CA VAL A 77 -8.71 10.79 -1.43
C VAL A 77 -9.40 11.91 -0.69
N GLU A 78 -8.83 12.37 0.43
CA GLU A 78 -9.40 13.44 1.24
C GLU A 78 -9.24 14.81 0.60
N GLY A 79 -8.02 15.12 0.09
CA GLY A 79 -7.62 16.48 -0.26
C GLY A 79 -7.35 17.34 1.00
N ASN A 80 -6.65 18.43 0.84
CA ASN A 80 -6.59 19.49 1.87
C ASN A 80 -7.76 20.47 1.74
N GLU A 81 -8.49 20.39 0.62
CA GLU A 81 -9.78 21.03 0.37
C GLU A 81 -10.69 20.01 -0.32
N LEU A 82 -12.00 20.10 -0.09
CA LEU A 82 -12.95 19.22 -0.76
C LEU A 82 -12.93 19.37 -2.29
N THR A 83 -12.49 20.50 -2.79
CA THR A 83 -12.35 20.78 -4.23
C THR A 83 -11.23 19.99 -4.88
N ASN A 84 -10.16 19.67 -4.15
CA ASN A 84 -9.04 18.89 -4.67
C ASN A 84 -8.98 17.43 -4.16
N ARG A 85 -10.07 16.98 -3.50
CA ARG A 85 -10.21 15.55 -3.19
C ARG A 85 -10.11 14.70 -4.46
N TYR A 86 -9.71 13.46 -4.34
CA TYR A 86 -9.70 12.56 -5.49
C TYR A 86 -11.14 12.18 -5.88
N GLN A 87 -11.61 12.70 -6.99
CA GLN A 87 -12.92 12.40 -7.55
C GLN A 87 -12.79 11.31 -8.60
N TRP A 88 -13.01 10.06 -8.21
CA TRP A 88 -12.75 8.92 -9.07
C TRP A 88 -13.51 8.96 -10.40
N LYS A 89 -14.72 9.52 -10.43
CA LYS A 89 -15.52 9.69 -11.66
C LYS A 89 -14.83 10.56 -12.70
N LEU A 90 -13.97 11.49 -12.28
CA LEU A 90 -13.15 12.32 -13.18
C LEU A 90 -11.91 11.59 -13.70
N SER A 91 -11.61 10.41 -13.16
CA SER A 91 -10.43 9.61 -13.48
C SER A 91 -10.73 8.40 -14.37
N VAL A 92 -11.98 8.24 -14.82
CA VAL A 92 -12.42 7.14 -15.69
C VAL A 92 -13.06 7.69 -16.96
N GLY A 93 -13.30 6.84 -17.96
CA GLY A 93 -13.79 7.24 -19.26
C GLY A 93 -12.69 7.68 -20.22
N ASP A 94 -13.04 8.47 -21.22
CA ASP A 94 -12.09 8.94 -22.24
C ASP A 94 -11.02 9.82 -21.60
N ILE A 95 -9.76 9.51 -21.87
CA ILE A 95 -8.61 10.21 -21.29
C ILE A 95 -8.59 11.71 -21.66
N THR A 96 -9.14 12.07 -22.80
CA THR A 96 -9.23 13.47 -23.25
C THR A 96 -10.22 14.30 -22.45
N GLN A 97 -11.10 13.64 -21.68
CA GLN A 97 -12.09 14.29 -20.83
C GLN A 97 -11.67 14.35 -19.36
N ARG A 98 -10.58 13.69 -19.00
CA ARG A 98 -10.08 13.68 -17.64
C ARG A 98 -9.37 14.99 -17.33
N LYS A 99 -9.81 15.67 -16.27
CA LYS A 99 -9.24 16.95 -15.87
C LYS A 99 -8.11 16.75 -14.88
N ALA A 100 -7.00 17.44 -15.10
CA ALA A 100 -5.91 17.45 -14.13
C ALA A 100 -6.40 17.92 -12.75
N ASN A 101 -5.88 17.27 -11.73
CA ASN A 101 -6.09 17.64 -10.32
C ASN A 101 -4.74 17.84 -9.65
N TRP A 102 -4.70 18.60 -8.59
CA TRP A 102 -3.58 18.61 -7.66
C TRP A 102 -4.02 17.94 -6.36
N ASN A 103 -3.17 17.12 -5.77
CA ASN A 103 -3.54 16.42 -4.56
C ASN A 103 -3.05 17.14 -3.31
N ARG A 104 -3.41 16.61 -2.14
CA ARG A 104 -3.04 17.16 -0.83
C ARG A 104 -1.53 17.44 -0.71
N TRP A 105 -0.67 16.66 -1.34
CA TRP A 105 0.79 16.78 -1.25
C TRP A 105 1.38 17.89 -2.13
N ALA A 106 0.56 18.55 -2.95
CA ALA A 106 0.98 19.73 -3.71
C ALA A 106 1.12 21.00 -2.84
N VAL A 107 0.61 20.96 -1.59
CA VAL A 107 0.74 22.04 -0.63
C VAL A 107 1.73 21.68 0.46
N HIS A 108 2.32 22.71 1.07
CA HIS A 108 3.24 22.53 2.18
C HIS A 108 2.49 22.01 3.42
N GLU A 109 3.08 21.09 4.16
CA GLU A 109 2.55 20.63 5.44
C GLU A 109 2.44 21.80 6.44
N ASN A 110 1.34 21.83 7.17
CA ASN A 110 1.04 22.89 8.17
C ASN A 110 1.05 24.32 7.61
N CYS A 111 0.77 24.49 6.33
CA CYS A 111 0.58 25.80 5.74
C CYS A 111 -0.85 26.31 6.05
N GLU A 112 -0.97 27.40 6.80
CA GLU A 112 -2.28 28.03 7.09
C GLU A 112 -2.97 28.53 5.81
N GLU A 113 -2.18 28.86 4.81
CA GLU A 113 -2.65 29.21 3.48
C GLU A 113 -2.58 27.95 2.60
N ASN A 114 -3.70 27.30 2.36
CA ASN A 114 -3.84 26.13 1.48
C ASN A 114 -3.57 26.51 0.02
N HIS A 115 -2.37 26.97 -0.28
CA HIS A 115 -2.01 27.37 -1.63
C HIS A 115 -1.15 26.32 -2.31
N PHE A 116 -1.54 25.98 -3.53
CA PHE A 116 -0.68 25.30 -4.47
C PHE A 116 0.67 26.04 -4.56
N THR A 117 1.74 25.36 -4.18
CA THR A 117 3.08 25.95 -4.25
C THR A 117 3.85 25.39 -5.44
N SER A 118 4.61 26.25 -6.12
CA SER A 118 5.47 25.83 -7.24
C SER A 118 6.51 24.78 -6.83
N LYS A 119 6.89 24.74 -5.56
CA LYS A 119 7.83 23.75 -5.00
C LYS A 119 7.31 22.32 -5.12
N PHE A 120 6.00 22.12 -4.95
CA PHE A 120 5.37 20.80 -4.97
C PHE A 120 4.41 20.61 -6.16
N SER A 121 4.57 21.41 -7.22
CA SER A 121 3.72 21.35 -8.42
C SER A 121 3.77 19.98 -9.13
N HIS A 122 4.82 19.18 -8.89
CA HIS A 122 4.95 17.83 -9.42
C HIS A 122 3.95 16.83 -8.81
N TYR A 123 3.29 17.16 -7.70
CA TYR A 123 2.14 16.39 -7.17
C TYR A 123 0.82 16.67 -7.90
N ASN A 124 0.91 17.28 -9.05
CA ASN A 124 -0.20 17.41 -9.98
C ASN A 124 -0.55 16.04 -10.59
N GLN A 125 -1.84 15.77 -10.72
CA GLN A 125 -2.35 14.53 -11.28
C GLN A 125 -3.06 14.82 -12.59
N THR A 126 -2.58 14.26 -13.67
CA THR A 126 -3.27 14.33 -14.98
C THR A 126 -4.51 13.44 -15.04
N LEU A 127 -4.66 12.53 -14.06
CA LEU A 127 -5.64 11.44 -14.03
C LEU A 127 -5.53 10.47 -15.21
N GLY A 128 -4.41 10.49 -15.93
CA GLY A 128 -4.06 9.43 -16.89
C GLY A 128 -3.85 8.07 -16.22
N LEU A 129 -3.44 8.08 -14.94
CA LEU A 129 -3.49 6.96 -14.02
C LEU A 129 -4.69 7.20 -13.08
N GLY A 130 -5.84 6.64 -13.41
CA GLY A 130 -7.08 6.76 -12.67
C GLY A 130 -7.53 5.44 -12.05
N TYR A 131 -8.78 5.40 -11.58
CA TYR A 131 -9.30 4.19 -10.93
C TYR A 131 -9.33 2.97 -11.86
N TYR A 132 -9.66 3.15 -13.14
CA TYR A 132 -9.60 2.06 -14.12
C TYR A 132 -8.19 1.45 -14.19
N GLU A 133 -7.19 2.29 -14.28
CA GLU A 133 -5.79 1.86 -14.37
C GLU A 133 -5.31 1.23 -13.06
N TYR A 134 -5.79 1.68 -11.88
CA TYR A 134 -5.53 0.99 -10.61
C TYR A 134 -6.15 -0.42 -10.57
N PHE A 135 -7.36 -0.60 -11.08
CA PHE A 135 -7.97 -1.93 -11.20
C PHE A 135 -7.16 -2.85 -12.14
N ILE A 136 -6.75 -2.34 -13.31
CA ILE A 136 -5.87 -3.07 -14.23
C ILE A 136 -4.54 -3.45 -13.56
N LEU A 137 -3.95 -2.55 -12.76
CA LEU A 137 -2.75 -2.85 -11.99
C LEU A 137 -3.00 -3.97 -10.99
N CYS A 138 -4.10 -3.94 -10.27
CA CYS A 138 -4.47 -5.02 -9.34
C CYS A 138 -4.56 -6.38 -10.05
N GLU A 139 -5.18 -6.45 -11.23
CA GLU A 139 -5.23 -7.69 -12.02
C GLU A 139 -3.85 -8.16 -12.45
N TYR A 140 -2.99 -7.24 -12.93
CA TYR A 140 -1.60 -7.57 -13.28
C TYR A 140 -0.82 -8.14 -12.09
N LEU A 141 -1.03 -7.58 -10.90
CA LEU A 141 -0.39 -8.03 -9.65
C LEU A 141 -0.99 -9.34 -9.13
N GLY A 142 -2.21 -9.68 -9.51
CA GLY A 142 -3.00 -10.75 -8.88
C GLY A 142 -3.52 -10.36 -7.49
N ALA A 143 -3.66 -9.06 -7.24
CA ALA A 143 -4.05 -8.47 -5.98
C ALA A 143 -5.52 -8.03 -5.96
N LYS A 144 -6.18 -8.11 -4.81
CA LYS A 144 -7.53 -7.57 -4.63
C LYS A 144 -7.49 -6.04 -4.57
N PRO A 145 -8.36 -5.34 -5.30
CA PRO A 145 -8.48 -3.89 -5.17
C PRO A 145 -9.13 -3.50 -3.83
N LEU A 146 -8.59 -2.47 -3.19
CA LEU A 146 -9.10 -1.87 -1.96
C LEU A 146 -9.12 -0.34 -2.13
N PRO A 147 -10.09 0.21 -2.89
CA PRO A 147 -10.27 1.65 -2.98
C PRO A 147 -10.76 2.25 -1.67
N VAL A 148 -10.29 3.46 -1.37
CA VAL A 148 -10.76 4.26 -0.23
C VAL A 148 -11.68 5.37 -0.74
N ALA A 149 -12.80 5.57 -0.05
CA ALA A 149 -13.82 6.55 -0.39
C ALA A 149 -13.77 7.79 0.52
N ASN A 150 -13.99 8.96 -0.05
CA ASN A 150 -14.20 10.19 0.70
C ASN A 150 -15.62 10.21 1.30
N VAL A 151 -15.74 10.60 2.55
CA VAL A 151 -17.01 10.67 3.29
C VAL A 151 -17.56 12.08 3.47
N GLY A 152 -17.17 12.99 2.59
CA GLY A 152 -17.55 14.41 2.68
C GLY A 152 -16.68 15.21 3.66
N LEU A 153 -15.45 14.74 3.89
CA LEU A 153 -14.45 15.36 4.76
C LEU A 153 -13.17 15.60 3.97
N ALA A 154 -12.59 16.79 4.10
CA ALA A 154 -11.20 17.00 3.71
C ALA A 154 -10.26 16.41 4.78
N CYS A 155 -8.96 16.30 4.48
CA CYS A 155 -7.98 15.76 5.41
C CYS A 155 -8.06 16.49 6.75
N GLN A 156 -8.50 15.78 7.76
CA GLN A 156 -8.84 16.34 9.07
C GLN A 156 -7.61 16.90 9.79
N TYR A 157 -6.42 16.44 9.40
CA TYR A 157 -5.14 16.92 9.88
C TYR A 157 -4.76 18.30 9.31
N GLN A 158 -5.22 18.62 8.09
CA GLN A 158 -4.84 19.83 7.34
C GLN A 158 -5.99 20.83 7.18
N SER A 159 -7.23 20.40 7.39
CA SER A 159 -8.40 21.18 7.01
C SER A 159 -9.55 20.97 7.98
N THR A 160 -10.43 21.96 7.98
CA THR A 160 -11.69 21.91 8.72
C THR A 160 -12.90 21.81 7.78
N GLN A 161 -12.67 21.64 6.48
CA GLN A 161 -13.74 21.58 5.49
C GLN A 161 -14.50 20.26 5.59
N LEU A 162 -15.80 20.35 5.59
CA LEU A 162 -16.72 19.22 5.55
C LEU A 162 -18.01 19.61 4.83
N VAL A 163 -18.70 18.62 4.26
CA VAL A 163 -20.09 18.76 3.82
C VAL A 163 -20.98 18.30 4.96
N GLU A 164 -21.90 19.15 5.40
CA GLU A 164 -22.86 18.80 6.47
C GLU A 164 -23.76 17.64 6.02
N ARG A 165 -24.01 16.65 6.90
CA ARG A 165 -24.85 15.48 6.56
C ARG A 165 -26.30 15.85 6.14
N LYS A 166 -26.81 16.99 6.59
CA LYS A 166 -28.12 17.55 6.17
C LYS A 166 -28.08 18.24 4.80
N ASP A 167 -26.88 18.54 4.26
CA ASP A 167 -26.75 19.13 2.95
C ASP A 167 -27.05 18.08 1.87
N PRO A 168 -27.89 18.39 0.87
CA PRO A 168 -28.14 17.46 -0.24
C PRO A 168 -26.87 16.98 -0.95
N ALA A 169 -25.83 17.80 -1.01
CA ALA A 169 -24.53 17.44 -1.60
C ALA A 169 -23.84 16.28 -0.85
N TYR A 170 -24.19 16.02 0.40
CA TYR A 170 -23.65 14.86 1.13
C TYR A 170 -24.04 13.53 0.51
N GLN A 171 -25.25 13.44 -0.06
CA GLN A 171 -25.72 12.22 -0.71
C GLN A 171 -24.91 11.85 -1.96
N GLU A 172 -24.23 12.81 -2.58
CA GLU A 172 -23.35 12.56 -3.73
C GLU A 172 -22.14 11.70 -3.32
N PHE A 173 -21.60 11.86 -2.11
CA PHE A 173 -20.48 11.05 -1.63
C PHE A 173 -20.89 9.59 -1.41
N ILE A 174 -22.10 9.33 -0.90
CA ILE A 174 -22.64 7.98 -0.76
C ILE A 174 -22.87 7.38 -2.16
N GLN A 175 -23.47 8.15 -3.06
CA GLN A 175 -23.73 7.70 -4.43
C GLN A 175 -22.42 7.41 -5.17
N ASP A 176 -21.36 8.20 -4.93
CA ASP A 176 -20.05 7.96 -5.53
C ASP A 176 -19.50 6.57 -5.20
N VAL A 177 -19.73 6.07 -3.98
CA VAL A 177 -19.30 4.71 -3.59
C VAL A 177 -20.18 3.64 -4.23
N LEU A 178 -21.49 3.84 -4.27
CA LEU A 178 -22.40 2.91 -4.93
C LEU A 178 -22.09 2.78 -6.42
N ASP A 179 -21.80 3.89 -7.08
CA ASP A 179 -21.39 3.95 -8.48
C ASP A 179 -20.02 3.31 -8.71
N LEU A 180 -19.08 3.47 -7.76
CA LEU A 180 -17.78 2.81 -7.82
C LEU A 180 -17.90 1.29 -7.77
N ILE A 181 -18.74 0.78 -6.87
CA ILE A 181 -19.00 -0.66 -6.78
C ILE A 181 -19.65 -1.15 -8.08
N GLU A 182 -20.60 -0.40 -8.66
CA GLU A 182 -21.19 -0.73 -9.94
C GLU A 182 -20.16 -0.64 -11.08
N PHE A 183 -19.28 0.37 -11.09
CA PHE A 183 -18.18 0.45 -12.06
C PHE A 183 -17.29 -0.78 -12.01
N ALA A 184 -16.93 -1.23 -10.79
CA ALA A 184 -16.06 -2.37 -10.62
C ALA A 184 -16.75 -3.71 -10.89
N ASN A 185 -17.98 -3.91 -10.41
CA ASN A 185 -18.65 -5.21 -10.37
C ASN A 185 -19.93 -5.30 -11.21
N GLY A 186 -20.47 -4.17 -11.64
CA GLY A 186 -21.72 -4.15 -12.42
C GLY A 186 -21.61 -4.84 -13.78
N ALA A 187 -22.74 -5.31 -14.30
CA ALA A 187 -22.82 -5.89 -15.64
C ALA A 187 -22.34 -4.90 -16.70
N PHE A 188 -21.79 -5.39 -17.82
CA PHE A 188 -21.24 -4.56 -18.89
C PHE A 188 -22.25 -3.59 -19.52
N ASP A 189 -23.55 -3.83 -19.35
CA ASP A 189 -24.66 -3.02 -19.84
C ASP A 189 -25.29 -2.13 -18.77
N SER A 190 -24.84 -2.21 -17.50
CA SER A 190 -25.24 -1.29 -16.44
C SER A 190 -24.69 0.11 -16.69
N GLU A 191 -25.12 1.10 -15.94
CA GLU A 191 -24.73 2.51 -16.15
C GLU A 191 -23.20 2.68 -16.09
N TRP A 192 -22.58 2.26 -15.01
CA TRP A 192 -21.13 2.39 -14.79
C TRP A 192 -20.35 1.24 -15.42
N GLY A 193 -20.90 0.03 -15.52
CA GLY A 193 -20.30 -1.10 -16.23
C GLY A 193 -20.09 -0.83 -17.72
N LYS A 194 -20.96 -0.04 -18.36
CA LYS A 194 -20.77 0.43 -19.76
C LYS A 194 -19.52 1.29 -19.94
N ILE A 195 -19.21 2.13 -18.95
CA ILE A 195 -18.02 2.98 -18.99
C ILE A 195 -16.78 2.10 -18.91
N ARG A 196 -16.73 1.15 -17.95
CA ARG A 196 -15.67 0.16 -17.83
C ARG A 196 -15.49 -0.64 -19.13
N ALA A 197 -16.58 -1.14 -19.70
CA ALA A 197 -16.54 -1.91 -20.95
C ALA A 197 -16.00 -1.09 -22.13
N LYS A 198 -16.40 0.18 -22.26
CA LYS A 198 -15.87 1.10 -23.29
C LYS A 198 -14.37 1.39 -23.11
N MET A 199 -13.88 1.33 -21.89
CA MET A 199 -12.44 1.46 -21.59
C MET A 199 -11.64 0.19 -21.91
N GLY A 200 -12.31 -0.90 -22.30
CA GLY A 200 -11.68 -2.13 -22.76
C GLY A 200 -11.83 -3.32 -21.80
N HIS A 201 -12.56 -3.17 -20.69
CA HIS A 201 -12.74 -4.23 -19.69
C HIS A 201 -14.23 -4.52 -19.45
N PRO A 202 -14.88 -5.37 -20.26
CA PRO A 202 -16.30 -5.68 -20.09
C PRO A 202 -16.61 -6.51 -18.85
N GLU A 203 -15.65 -7.34 -18.38
CA GLU A 203 -15.82 -8.20 -17.22
C GLU A 203 -15.67 -7.43 -15.90
N PRO A 204 -16.31 -7.86 -14.80
CA PRO A 204 -16.12 -7.30 -13.46
C PRO A 204 -14.68 -7.46 -12.95
N PHE A 205 -14.19 -6.47 -12.21
CA PHE A 205 -12.89 -6.53 -11.54
C PHE A 205 -12.90 -7.35 -10.23
N GLY A 206 -14.08 -7.70 -9.72
CA GLY A 206 -14.20 -8.49 -8.49
C GLY A 206 -13.83 -7.70 -7.23
N LEU A 207 -14.31 -6.48 -7.12
CA LEU A 207 -14.15 -5.65 -5.93
C LEU A 207 -14.84 -6.29 -4.73
N GLU A 208 -14.09 -6.52 -3.66
CA GLU A 208 -14.58 -7.11 -2.40
C GLU A 208 -14.49 -6.13 -1.23
N TYR A 209 -13.55 -5.19 -1.26
CA TYR A 209 -13.22 -4.30 -0.15
C TYR A 209 -13.41 -2.84 -0.52
N VAL A 210 -13.97 -2.06 0.39
CA VAL A 210 -14.03 -0.59 0.26
C VAL A 210 -13.69 0.04 1.61
N GLY A 211 -12.68 0.91 1.63
CA GLY A 211 -12.37 1.75 2.76
C GLY A 211 -13.32 2.95 2.83
N ILE A 212 -13.92 3.19 3.98
CA ILE A 212 -14.86 4.29 4.22
C ILE A 212 -14.18 5.36 5.07
N GLY A 213 -13.71 6.40 4.41
CA GLY A 213 -12.87 7.44 5.02
C GLY A 213 -11.40 7.05 5.12
N ASN A 214 -10.56 8.01 5.45
CA ASN A 214 -9.13 7.84 5.72
C ASN A 214 -8.73 8.66 6.93
N GLU A 215 -8.10 8.04 7.92
CA GLU A 215 -7.60 8.74 9.12
C GLU A 215 -8.61 9.66 9.82
N GLN A 216 -9.89 9.52 9.53
CA GLN A 216 -10.93 10.31 10.19
C GLN A 216 -11.17 9.85 11.62
N TRP A 217 -11.54 10.82 12.45
CA TRP A 217 -11.93 10.59 13.85
C TRP A 217 -13.11 11.45 14.27
N GLN A 218 -13.86 10.95 15.24
CA GLN A 218 -15.01 11.64 15.81
C GLN A 218 -14.57 12.84 16.65
N THR A 219 -15.30 13.96 16.49
CA THR A 219 -15.16 15.14 17.33
C THR A 219 -16.53 15.77 17.55
N GLU A 220 -16.64 16.85 18.32
CA GLU A 220 -17.89 17.62 18.43
C GLU A 220 -18.37 18.18 17.08
N ARG A 221 -17.45 18.45 16.15
CA ARG A 221 -17.75 19.01 14.83
C ARG A 221 -17.83 17.97 13.73
N VAL A 222 -17.01 16.94 13.80
CA VAL A 222 -16.89 15.89 12.78
C VAL A 222 -17.65 14.66 13.27
N ASP A 223 -18.78 14.39 12.66
CA ASP A 223 -19.71 13.30 12.92
C ASP A 223 -19.29 12.03 12.10
N PHE A 224 -18.04 11.55 12.31
CA PHE A 224 -17.50 10.48 11.49
C PHE A 224 -18.23 9.15 11.68
N PHE A 225 -18.61 8.80 12.90
CA PHE A 225 -19.32 7.53 13.17
C PHE A 225 -20.70 7.50 12.51
N GLU A 226 -21.39 8.62 12.54
CA GLU A 226 -22.70 8.76 11.90
C GLU A 226 -22.59 8.74 10.36
N ARG A 227 -21.48 9.27 9.80
CA ARG A 227 -21.18 9.16 8.37
C ARG A 227 -20.93 7.71 7.99
N TYR A 228 -20.12 7.00 8.78
CA TYR A 228 -19.89 5.59 8.56
C TYR A 228 -21.20 4.78 8.60
N ASP A 229 -22.09 5.04 9.57
CA ASP A 229 -23.42 4.44 9.64
C ASP A 229 -24.25 4.67 8.36
N ASP A 230 -24.20 5.88 7.81
CA ASP A 230 -24.92 6.22 6.58
C ASP A 230 -24.39 5.46 5.37
N PHE A 231 -23.06 5.38 5.23
CA PHE A 231 -22.38 4.65 4.14
C PHE A 231 -22.63 3.14 4.29
N GLU A 232 -22.43 2.56 5.47
CA GLU A 232 -22.67 1.14 5.74
C GLU A 232 -24.09 0.75 5.35
N LYS A 233 -25.07 1.49 5.84
CA LYS A 233 -26.47 1.23 5.55
C LYS A 233 -26.81 1.30 4.07
N ALA A 234 -26.30 2.31 3.37
CA ALA A 234 -26.54 2.49 1.94
C ALA A 234 -25.87 1.39 1.09
N ILE A 235 -24.63 1.06 1.41
CA ILE A 235 -23.87 0.05 0.67
C ILE A 235 -24.44 -1.32 0.91
N HIS A 236 -24.63 -1.74 2.15
CA HIS A 236 -25.13 -3.08 2.45
C HIS A 236 -26.62 -3.30 2.07
N ALA A 237 -27.37 -2.23 1.90
CA ALA A 237 -28.73 -2.34 1.31
C ALA A 237 -28.69 -2.77 -0.16
N LYS A 238 -27.64 -2.46 -0.91
CA LYS A 238 -27.49 -2.77 -2.35
C LYS A 238 -26.46 -3.87 -2.62
N TYR A 239 -25.39 -3.90 -1.84
CA TYR A 239 -24.22 -4.78 -2.00
C TYR A 239 -23.81 -5.39 -0.64
N PRO A 240 -24.59 -6.30 -0.07
CA PRO A 240 -24.33 -6.87 1.26
C PRO A 240 -23.05 -7.71 1.36
N GLU A 241 -22.48 -8.10 0.22
CA GLU A 241 -21.24 -8.87 0.12
C GLU A 241 -19.98 -8.03 0.22
N ILE A 242 -20.08 -6.71 0.06
CA ILE A 242 -18.93 -5.81 0.12
C ILE A 242 -18.43 -5.69 1.56
N LYS A 243 -17.15 -5.90 1.73
CA LYS A 243 -16.45 -5.79 3.00
C LYS A 243 -16.02 -4.36 3.25
N LEU A 244 -16.63 -3.70 4.22
CA LEU A 244 -16.31 -2.32 4.57
C LEU A 244 -15.16 -2.26 5.57
N ILE A 245 -14.27 -1.32 5.36
CA ILE A 245 -13.15 -1.04 6.26
C ILE A 245 -13.35 0.37 6.80
N SER A 246 -13.36 0.48 8.12
CA SER A 246 -13.53 1.74 8.85
C SER A 246 -12.17 2.39 9.17
N SER A 247 -12.16 3.52 9.88
CA SER A 247 -10.94 4.22 10.29
C SER A 247 -10.90 4.42 11.80
N ALA A 248 -9.72 4.20 12.41
CA ALA A 248 -9.46 4.51 13.82
C ALA A 248 -8.67 5.82 14.02
N GLY A 249 -8.61 6.66 12.99
CA GLY A 249 -7.84 7.91 13.02
C GLY A 249 -6.39 7.75 12.54
N PRO A 250 -5.55 8.78 12.71
CA PRO A 250 -4.23 8.85 12.09
C PRO A 250 -3.12 8.15 12.90
N THR A 251 -3.40 7.71 14.13
CA THR A 251 -2.41 7.06 14.99
C THR A 251 -3.09 6.29 16.12
N VAL A 252 -2.38 5.29 16.64
CA VAL A 252 -2.83 4.43 17.75
C VAL A 252 -2.63 5.10 19.12
N HIS A 253 -3.21 4.51 20.16
CA HIS A 253 -3.06 4.95 21.56
C HIS A 253 -3.48 6.41 21.84
N THR A 254 -4.49 6.89 21.16
CA THR A 254 -5.10 8.21 21.41
C THR A 254 -6.53 8.05 21.90
N PRO A 255 -7.10 9.04 22.61
CA PRO A 255 -8.50 8.97 23.01
C PRO A 255 -9.48 8.80 21.83
N THR A 256 -9.12 9.33 20.66
CA THR A 256 -9.91 9.19 19.43
C THR A 256 -9.84 7.79 18.83
N TYR A 257 -8.70 7.15 18.94
CA TYR A 257 -8.49 5.74 18.59
C TYR A 257 -9.30 4.81 19.50
N GLU A 258 -9.22 5.01 20.82
CA GLU A 258 -9.99 4.21 21.78
C GLU A 258 -11.51 4.37 21.57
N ALA A 259 -11.97 5.60 21.33
CA ALA A 259 -13.38 5.86 21.02
C ALA A 259 -13.85 5.18 19.73
N ALA A 260 -12.97 5.08 18.72
CA ALA A 260 -13.28 4.40 17.48
C ALA A 260 -13.47 2.89 17.71
N TRP A 261 -12.55 2.24 18.43
CA TRP A 261 -12.67 0.82 18.77
C TRP A 261 -13.89 0.52 19.64
N GLU A 262 -14.16 1.35 20.65
CA GLU A 262 -15.37 1.22 21.47
C GLU A 262 -16.66 1.26 20.62
N ASN A 263 -16.72 2.22 19.68
CA ASN A 263 -17.85 2.33 18.77
C ASN A 263 -18.01 1.08 17.89
N TYR A 264 -16.93 0.61 17.25
CA TYR A 264 -17.02 -0.53 16.34
C TYR A 264 -17.35 -1.83 17.05
N HIS A 265 -16.79 -2.08 18.23
CA HIS A 265 -17.18 -3.22 19.07
C HIS A 265 -18.65 -3.15 19.50
N ALA A 266 -19.15 -1.98 19.86
CA ALA A 266 -20.56 -1.81 20.23
C ALA A 266 -21.50 -2.09 19.04
N LYS A 267 -21.14 -1.66 17.84
CA LYS A 267 -21.91 -1.87 16.60
C LYS A 267 -21.86 -3.34 16.14
N ALA A 268 -20.70 -3.96 16.18
CA ALA A 268 -20.48 -5.35 15.77
C ALA A 268 -21.31 -6.36 16.59
N LYS A 269 -21.58 -6.06 17.86
CA LYS A 269 -22.47 -6.87 18.71
C LYS A 269 -23.88 -7.05 18.12
N ASN A 270 -24.37 -6.06 17.38
CA ASN A 270 -25.71 -6.06 16.80
C ASN A 270 -25.70 -6.37 15.30
N ASN A 271 -24.59 -6.15 14.62
CA ASN A 271 -24.41 -6.38 13.19
C ASN A 271 -22.98 -6.83 12.92
N SER A 272 -22.77 -8.14 12.82
CA SER A 272 -21.42 -8.71 12.55
C SER A 272 -20.85 -8.33 11.18
N ASN A 273 -21.68 -7.80 10.27
CA ASN A 273 -21.23 -7.29 8.96
C ASN A 273 -21.08 -5.77 8.94
N TYR A 274 -21.16 -5.10 10.10
CA TYR A 274 -21.07 -3.65 10.18
C TYR A 274 -19.74 -3.09 9.66
N THR A 275 -18.65 -3.70 10.07
CA THR A 275 -17.29 -3.43 9.53
C THR A 275 -16.51 -4.73 9.46
N TYR A 276 -15.84 -4.95 8.34
CA TYR A 276 -14.99 -6.12 8.17
C TYR A 276 -13.69 -5.99 8.96
N ALA A 277 -13.09 -4.81 8.91
CA ALA A 277 -11.88 -4.49 9.65
C ALA A 277 -11.82 -2.99 9.99
N VAL A 278 -11.07 -2.66 11.02
CA VAL A 278 -10.74 -1.29 11.41
C VAL A 278 -9.35 -0.96 10.89
N ASP A 279 -9.24 0.13 10.14
CA ASP A 279 -7.97 0.62 9.60
C ASP A 279 -7.20 1.40 10.66
N GLU A 280 -6.02 0.89 11.00
CA GLU A 280 -5.08 1.47 11.97
C GLU A 280 -3.82 1.95 11.28
N HIS A 281 -3.40 3.17 11.62
CA HIS A 281 -2.19 3.78 11.10
C HIS A 281 -1.17 4.05 12.18
N TYR A 282 0.12 3.77 11.91
CA TYR A 282 1.21 4.10 12.83
C TYR A 282 2.55 4.27 12.11
N TYR A 283 3.08 5.49 12.22
CA TYR A 283 4.40 5.88 11.76
C TYR A 283 5.26 6.19 13.00
N MET A 284 5.94 5.17 13.50
CA MET A 284 6.59 5.19 14.80
C MET A 284 8.11 5.02 14.67
N GLU A 285 8.85 5.38 15.72
CA GLU A 285 10.29 5.11 15.79
C GLU A 285 10.57 3.59 15.78
N PRO A 286 11.73 3.12 15.30
CA PRO A 286 12.09 1.69 15.29
C PRO A 286 11.93 1.00 16.63
N GLU A 287 12.23 1.70 17.74
CA GLU A 287 12.10 1.19 19.11
C GLU A 287 10.65 0.85 19.47
N TRP A 288 9.69 1.61 18.93
CA TRP A 288 8.28 1.30 19.15
C TRP A 288 7.92 -0.06 18.53
N PHE A 289 8.36 -0.33 17.31
CA PHE A 289 8.10 -1.61 16.64
C PHE A 289 8.71 -2.79 17.41
N LEU A 290 9.94 -2.65 17.90
CA LEU A 290 10.61 -3.67 18.71
C LEU A 290 9.91 -3.91 20.04
N ALA A 291 9.36 -2.86 20.66
CA ALA A 291 8.68 -2.96 21.95
C ALA A 291 7.22 -3.43 21.85
N ASN A 292 6.65 -3.49 20.64
CA ASN A 292 5.23 -3.76 20.40
C ASN A 292 4.96 -5.02 19.57
N THR A 293 5.85 -6.01 19.58
CA THR A 293 5.66 -7.29 18.90
C THR A 293 4.46 -8.08 19.43
N HIS A 294 3.94 -7.72 20.61
CA HIS A 294 2.75 -8.27 21.25
C HIS A 294 1.52 -7.34 21.16
N PHE A 295 1.55 -6.33 20.30
CA PHE A 295 0.53 -5.29 20.20
C PHE A 295 -0.89 -5.85 20.02
N TYR A 296 -1.05 -6.92 19.24
CA TYR A 296 -2.33 -7.51 18.88
C TYR A 296 -2.75 -8.73 19.73
N ASP A 297 -1.90 -9.18 20.67
CA ASP A 297 -2.15 -10.42 21.42
C ASP A 297 -3.45 -10.37 22.22
N ASP A 298 -3.77 -9.23 22.83
CA ASP A 298 -4.94 -9.01 23.67
C ASP A 298 -6.15 -8.40 22.93
N TYR A 299 -6.07 -8.21 21.61
CA TYR A 299 -7.20 -7.66 20.84
C TYR A 299 -8.38 -8.62 20.85
N SER A 300 -9.60 -8.06 20.97
CA SER A 300 -10.82 -8.81 20.77
C SER A 300 -10.90 -9.34 19.33
N ARG A 301 -11.38 -10.57 19.16
CA ARG A 301 -11.46 -11.26 17.87
C ARG A 301 -12.81 -11.04 17.15
N ASP A 302 -13.69 -10.21 17.71
CA ASP A 302 -15.02 -9.92 17.16
C ASP A 302 -14.99 -8.95 15.97
N VAL A 303 -14.02 -8.03 15.94
CA VAL A 303 -13.76 -7.13 14.83
C VAL A 303 -12.30 -7.30 14.37
N LYS A 304 -12.08 -7.32 13.06
CA LYS A 304 -10.75 -7.53 12.49
C LYS A 304 -9.98 -6.23 12.37
N VAL A 305 -8.67 -6.36 12.22
CA VAL A 305 -7.73 -5.25 12.03
C VAL A 305 -7.25 -5.23 10.59
N PHE A 306 -7.20 -4.04 10.04
CA PHE A 306 -6.38 -3.67 8.91
C PHE A 306 -5.27 -2.74 9.40
N SER A 307 -4.04 -3.20 9.43
CA SER A 307 -2.85 -2.37 9.65
C SER A 307 -2.54 -1.67 8.31
N GLY A 308 -3.32 -0.61 8.01
CA GLY A 308 -3.44 -0.09 6.64
C GLY A 308 -2.32 0.84 6.21
N GLU A 309 -1.72 1.55 7.15
CA GLU A 309 -0.54 2.36 6.89
C GLU A 309 0.45 2.24 8.05
N TYR A 310 1.61 1.67 7.80
CA TYR A 310 2.70 1.68 8.77
C TYR A 310 4.06 1.80 8.11
N ALA A 311 4.99 2.40 8.83
CA ALA A 311 6.42 2.37 8.55
C ALA A 311 7.21 2.75 9.81
N ALA A 312 8.37 2.12 10.00
CA ALA A 312 9.34 2.57 10.99
C ALA A 312 9.99 3.88 10.51
N HIS A 313 9.85 4.91 11.33
CA HIS A 313 10.20 6.28 10.98
C HIS A 313 11.36 6.79 11.84
N ASP A 314 12.59 6.60 11.37
CA ASP A 314 13.79 7.11 12.04
C ASP A 314 13.91 8.64 11.85
N LYS A 315 13.38 9.39 12.83
CA LYS A 315 13.36 10.87 12.79
C LYS A 315 14.73 11.50 13.00
N GLU A 316 15.72 10.76 13.49
CA GLU A 316 17.10 11.24 13.63
C GLU A 316 17.77 11.37 12.26
N VAL A 317 17.40 10.53 11.30
CA VAL A 317 17.89 10.56 9.93
C VAL A 317 17.21 11.67 9.14
N LYS A 318 17.98 12.68 8.73
CA LYS A 318 17.45 13.88 8.06
C LYS A 318 17.29 13.72 6.55
N GLU A 319 18.17 12.94 5.93
CA GLU A 319 18.14 12.70 4.49
C GLU A 319 17.06 11.68 4.15
N SER A 320 16.08 12.07 3.34
CA SER A 320 14.89 11.26 3.02
C SER A 320 15.24 9.87 2.52
N THR A 321 16.16 9.76 1.55
CA THR A 321 16.59 8.48 0.96
C THR A 321 17.30 7.54 1.94
N LYS A 322 17.69 8.02 3.11
CA LYS A 322 18.35 7.22 4.16
C LYS A 322 17.40 6.77 5.28
N ARG A 323 16.14 7.20 5.26
CA ARG A 323 15.18 6.81 6.28
C ARG A 323 14.75 5.34 6.19
N ASN A 324 14.83 4.73 5.02
CA ASN A 324 14.64 3.30 4.84
C ASN A 324 15.94 2.52 5.13
N ASN A 325 16.54 2.72 6.29
CA ASN A 325 17.73 2.01 6.71
C ASN A 325 17.42 0.62 7.29
N TRP A 326 18.46 -0.19 7.48
CA TRP A 326 18.30 -1.56 7.95
C TRP A 326 17.70 -1.64 9.36
N ARG A 327 17.97 -0.68 10.25
CA ARG A 327 17.36 -0.61 11.58
C ARG A 327 15.84 -0.49 11.51
N CYS A 328 15.32 0.35 10.61
CA CYS A 328 13.90 0.47 10.37
C CYS A 328 13.33 -0.85 9.83
N ALA A 329 13.92 -1.41 8.78
CA ALA A 329 13.46 -2.65 8.19
C ALA A 329 13.49 -3.82 9.17
N LEU A 330 14.54 -3.93 9.99
CA LEU A 330 14.68 -5.00 10.97
C LEU A 330 13.66 -4.87 12.11
N SER A 331 13.35 -3.65 12.55
CA SER A 331 12.31 -3.42 13.56
C SER A 331 10.92 -3.76 13.06
N GLU A 332 10.62 -3.46 11.78
CA GLU A 332 9.39 -3.91 11.12
C GLU A 332 9.34 -5.43 11.00
N ALA A 333 10.47 -6.08 10.65
CA ALA A 333 10.53 -7.54 10.60
C ALA A 333 10.21 -8.18 11.96
N ALA A 334 10.68 -7.60 13.07
CA ALA A 334 10.35 -8.05 14.42
C ALA A 334 8.85 -7.87 14.72
N PHE A 335 8.28 -6.70 14.44
CA PHE A 335 6.87 -6.40 14.66
C PHE A 335 5.95 -7.32 13.84
N LEU A 336 6.31 -7.61 12.60
CA LEU A 336 5.54 -8.49 11.72
C LEU A 336 5.47 -9.95 12.23
N THR A 337 6.39 -10.39 13.11
CA THR A 337 6.22 -11.69 13.79
C THR A 337 4.96 -11.71 14.65
N GLY A 338 4.65 -10.60 15.32
CA GLY A 338 3.44 -10.41 16.11
C GLY A 338 2.18 -10.28 15.23
N VAL A 339 2.28 -9.58 14.10
CA VAL A 339 1.19 -9.45 13.12
C VAL A 339 0.81 -10.84 12.57
N GLU A 340 1.79 -11.63 12.13
CA GLU A 340 1.54 -12.99 11.60
C GLU A 340 1.04 -13.94 12.70
N ARG A 341 1.55 -13.83 13.94
CA ARG A 341 1.05 -14.60 15.08
C ARG A 341 -0.44 -14.35 15.35
N ASN A 342 -0.89 -13.12 15.12
CA ASN A 342 -2.26 -12.67 15.32
C ASN A 342 -3.08 -12.62 14.01
N ALA A 343 -2.81 -13.48 13.04
CA ALA A 343 -3.52 -13.52 11.76
C ALA A 343 -5.02 -13.86 11.89
N ASP A 344 -5.46 -14.31 13.05
CA ASP A 344 -6.88 -14.51 13.39
C ASP A 344 -7.61 -13.19 13.70
N VAL A 345 -6.90 -12.11 13.93
CA VAL A 345 -7.45 -10.75 14.12
C VAL A 345 -6.89 -9.74 13.10
N VAL A 346 -5.60 -9.77 12.78
CA VAL A 346 -5.00 -8.89 11.76
C VAL A 346 -5.12 -9.55 10.39
N TYR A 347 -6.17 -9.18 9.65
CA TYR A 347 -6.45 -9.80 8.35
C TYR A 347 -5.71 -9.18 7.18
N LEU A 348 -5.38 -7.91 7.28
CA LEU A 348 -4.69 -7.14 6.25
C LEU A 348 -3.59 -6.30 6.90
N ALA A 349 -2.45 -6.21 6.25
CA ALA A 349 -1.36 -5.31 6.64
C ALA A 349 -0.67 -4.76 5.39
N SER A 350 -0.39 -3.47 5.38
CA SER A 350 0.28 -2.80 4.25
C SER A 350 1.24 -1.71 4.68
N TYR A 351 2.45 -1.80 4.16
CA TYR A 351 3.42 -0.71 4.24
C TYR A 351 2.95 0.49 3.42
N ALA A 352 3.17 1.69 3.92
CA ALA A 352 2.87 2.93 3.22
C ALA A 352 3.91 4.03 3.54
N PRO A 353 4.20 4.93 2.56
CA PRO A 353 3.82 4.89 1.13
C PRO A 353 4.67 3.93 0.29
N LEU A 354 4.20 3.63 -0.96
CA LEU A 354 4.89 2.70 -1.86
C LEU A 354 6.04 3.33 -2.64
N PHE A 355 5.87 4.55 -3.16
CA PHE A 355 6.78 5.15 -4.14
C PHE A 355 7.22 6.56 -3.79
N ALA A 356 8.53 6.81 -3.93
CA ALA A 356 9.08 8.15 -3.91
C ALA A 356 10.00 8.42 -5.11
N ARG A 357 9.80 9.56 -5.77
CA ARG A 357 10.74 10.06 -6.76
C ARG A 357 11.83 10.87 -6.08
N ILE A 358 13.09 10.46 -6.27
CA ILE A 358 14.27 11.05 -5.63
C ILE A 358 14.35 12.56 -5.94
N GLY A 359 14.45 13.36 -4.88
CA GLY A 359 14.53 14.81 -4.96
C GLY A 359 13.18 15.52 -5.20
N TYR A 360 12.08 14.79 -5.23
CA TYR A 360 10.73 15.33 -5.43
C TYR A 360 9.74 14.88 -4.36
N GLU A 361 10.19 14.15 -3.37
CA GLU A 361 9.36 13.66 -2.27
C GLU A 361 9.06 14.76 -1.25
N GLN A 362 7.85 14.76 -0.69
CA GLN A 362 7.48 15.54 0.49
C GLN A 362 7.47 14.69 1.77
N TRP A 363 7.36 13.37 1.62
CA TRP A 363 7.31 12.39 2.69
C TRP A 363 8.40 11.33 2.52
N ALA A 364 8.89 10.79 3.62
CA ALA A 364 9.72 9.60 3.72
C ALA A 364 9.55 9.01 5.14
N PRO A 365 9.67 7.68 5.32
CA PRO A 365 10.21 6.67 4.41
C PRO A 365 9.22 6.20 3.33
N ASP A 366 9.73 5.64 2.23
CA ASP A 366 8.95 5.07 1.13
C ASP A 366 9.55 3.72 0.71
N LEU A 367 8.72 2.80 0.21
CA LEU A 367 9.15 1.41 0.00
C LEU A 367 10.06 1.22 -1.22
N ILE A 368 9.77 1.92 -2.31
CA ILE A 368 10.49 1.87 -3.59
C ILE A 368 10.85 3.28 -4.02
N TRP A 369 12.13 3.52 -4.21
CA TRP A 369 12.64 4.80 -4.68
C TRP A 369 13.02 4.73 -6.16
N PHE A 370 12.80 5.82 -6.89
CA PHE A 370 13.07 5.87 -8.31
C PHE A 370 13.49 7.26 -8.79
N ASP A 371 14.21 7.28 -9.91
CA ASP A 371 14.42 8.47 -10.71
C ASP A 371 13.72 8.34 -12.09
N ASP A 372 14.07 9.16 -13.06
CA ASP A 372 13.51 9.12 -14.41
C ASP A 372 13.97 7.90 -15.24
N ARG A 373 14.89 7.06 -14.75
CA ARG A 373 15.50 5.96 -15.50
C ARG A 373 15.49 4.63 -14.76
N THR A 374 15.70 4.67 -13.46
CA THR A 374 15.92 3.48 -12.64
C THR A 374 15.12 3.53 -11.33
N SER A 375 15.01 2.40 -10.69
CA SER A 375 14.38 2.27 -9.37
C SER A 375 15.13 1.25 -8.53
N TYR A 376 15.08 1.41 -7.22
CA TYR A 376 15.59 0.43 -6.29
C TYR A 376 14.58 0.09 -5.18
N ALA A 377 14.67 -1.14 -4.71
CA ALA A 377 13.94 -1.64 -3.55
C ALA A 377 14.71 -1.28 -2.27
N THR A 378 13.99 -0.86 -1.23
CA THR A 378 14.60 -0.59 0.08
C THR A 378 14.78 -1.88 0.88
N PRO A 379 15.56 -1.88 1.97
CA PRO A 379 15.57 -2.99 2.92
C PRO A 379 14.17 -3.36 3.44
N ASN A 380 13.31 -2.34 3.68
CA ASN A 380 11.92 -2.53 4.09
C ASN A 380 11.11 -3.30 3.03
N TYR A 381 11.32 -3.02 1.74
CA TYR A 381 10.69 -3.76 0.64
C TYR A 381 10.98 -5.27 0.75
N TYR A 382 12.23 -5.64 0.95
CA TYR A 382 12.60 -7.05 1.05
C TYR A 382 12.03 -7.73 2.29
N VAL A 383 11.88 -7.00 3.40
CA VAL A 383 11.16 -7.51 4.58
C VAL A 383 9.71 -7.81 4.23
N GLN A 384 8.99 -6.87 3.59
CA GLN A 384 7.60 -7.08 3.18
C GLN A 384 7.47 -8.25 2.20
N GLN A 385 8.37 -8.34 1.21
CA GLN A 385 8.41 -9.44 0.24
C GLN A 385 8.59 -10.78 0.93
N LEU A 386 9.53 -10.91 1.86
CA LEU A 386 9.79 -12.15 2.57
C LEU A 386 8.60 -12.58 3.45
N TYR A 387 7.88 -11.64 4.05
CA TYR A 387 6.65 -11.96 4.76
C TYR A 387 5.52 -12.37 3.80
N SER A 388 5.43 -11.78 2.61
CA SER A 388 4.44 -12.19 1.60
C SER A 388 4.75 -13.56 1.00
N ASP A 389 6.02 -13.86 0.69
CA ASP A 389 6.43 -15.07 0.01
C ASP A 389 6.42 -16.31 0.93
N TYR A 390 6.76 -16.12 2.19
CA TYR A 390 6.93 -17.20 3.17
C TYR A 390 5.85 -17.19 4.25
N THR A 391 4.62 -16.94 3.85
CA THR A 391 3.44 -16.98 4.71
C THR A 391 2.76 -18.35 4.59
N GLY A 392 2.57 -19.04 5.73
CA GLY A 392 1.80 -20.27 5.80
C GLY A 392 0.29 -19.97 5.75
N LYS A 393 -0.50 -21.03 5.72
CA LYS A 393 -1.95 -20.95 5.84
C LYS A 393 -2.40 -20.84 7.31
N TYR A 394 -1.61 -21.34 8.22
CA TYR A 394 -1.84 -21.30 9.66
C TYR A 394 -0.53 -21.10 10.42
N THR A 395 -0.62 -20.48 11.59
CA THR A 395 0.51 -20.36 12.50
C THR A 395 0.71 -21.67 13.26
N VAL A 396 1.97 -21.99 13.54
CA VAL A 396 2.36 -23.12 14.36
C VAL A 396 2.70 -22.62 15.76
N ASN A 397 2.15 -23.28 16.77
CA ASN A 397 2.47 -22.92 18.15
C ASN A 397 3.98 -23.11 18.41
N SER A 398 4.65 -22.06 18.83
CA SER A 398 6.09 -22.04 19.01
C SER A 398 6.47 -21.11 20.17
N GLU A 399 7.51 -21.48 20.91
CA GLU A 399 7.99 -20.73 22.04
C GLU A 399 9.50 -20.45 21.89
N LEU A 400 9.93 -19.27 22.30
CA LEU A 400 11.33 -18.88 22.36
C LEU A 400 11.81 -18.94 23.81
N ALA A 401 12.63 -19.95 24.12
CA ALA A 401 13.26 -20.04 25.42
C ALA A 401 14.23 -18.85 25.63
N GLY A 402 14.08 -18.14 26.74
CA GLY A 402 14.82 -16.93 27.01
C GLY A 402 14.11 -15.64 26.59
N GLY A 403 13.01 -15.76 25.84
CA GLY A 403 12.16 -14.63 25.46
C GLY A 403 12.82 -13.59 24.55
N GLU A 404 12.10 -12.53 24.26
CA GLU A 404 12.53 -11.42 23.40
C GLU A 404 13.55 -10.47 24.07
N GLU A 405 13.82 -10.63 25.37
CA GLU A 405 14.85 -9.86 26.09
C GLU A 405 16.27 -10.05 25.51
N SER A 406 16.48 -11.17 24.77
CA SER A 406 17.72 -11.41 24.02
C SER A 406 17.82 -10.56 22.74
N GLY A 407 16.76 -9.86 22.33
CA GLY A 407 16.64 -9.17 21.05
C GLY A 407 16.33 -10.10 19.87
N VAL A 408 15.86 -11.32 20.16
CA VAL A 408 15.45 -12.30 19.13
C VAL A 408 13.93 -12.41 19.12
N TYR A 409 13.36 -12.36 17.92
CA TYR A 409 11.91 -12.47 17.68
C TYR A 409 11.65 -13.60 16.68
N HIS A 410 10.49 -14.26 16.78
CA HIS A 410 10.21 -15.38 15.92
C HIS A 410 8.73 -15.52 15.61
N ILE A 411 8.44 -16.19 14.48
CA ILE A 411 7.15 -16.77 14.15
C ILE A 411 7.36 -18.02 13.30
N VAL A 412 6.50 -18.99 13.48
CA VAL A 412 6.46 -20.20 12.67
C VAL A 412 5.08 -20.35 12.06
N SER A 413 5.04 -20.60 10.77
CA SER A 413 3.81 -20.91 10.04
C SER A 413 4.00 -22.10 9.11
N ALA A 414 2.89 -22.71 8.68
CA ALA A 414 2.92 -23.87 7.78
C ALA A 414 1.84 -23.75 6.72
N ASP A 415 2.09 -24.35 5.55
CA ASP A 415 1.13 -24.47 4.47
C ASP A 415 0.53 -25.88 4.36
N GLU A 416 -0.43 -26.04 3.44
CA GLU A 416 -1.07 -27.34 3.16
C GLU A 416 -0.21 -28.26 2.28
N GLN A 417 0.86 -27.76 1.69
CA GLN A 417 1.78 -28.49 0.83
C GLN A 417 2.90 -29.19 1.62
N GLY A 418 2.97 -28.96 2.93
CA GLY A 418 3.97 -29.53 3.81
C GLY A 418 5.24 -28.67 3.91
N HIS A 419 5.15 -27.36 3.78
CA HIS A 419 6.24 -26.47 4.09
C HIS A 419 6.06 -25.86 5.48
N LEU A 420 7.16 -25.83 6.23
CA LEU A 420 7.26 -25.10 7.48
C LEU A 420 8.10 -23.84 7.23
N TYR A 421 7.56 -22.68 7.58
CA TYR A 421 8.25 -21.38 7.46
C TYR A 421 8.63 -20.88 8.85
N VAL A 422 9.94 -20.79 9.10
CA VAL A 422 10.47 -20.28 10.37
C VAL A 422 11.11 -18.91 10.10
N LYS A 423 10.60 -17.86 10.71
CA LYS A 423 11.14 -16.51 10.63
C LYS A 423 11.78 -16.14 11.96
N LEU A 424 13.05 -15.73 11.91
CA LEU A 424 13.87 -15.37 13.05
C LEU A 424 14.50 -14.00 12.83
N VAL A 425 14.27 -13.09 13.74
CA VAL A 425 14.85 -11.74 13.71
C VAL A 425 15.80 -11.58 14.87
N ASN A 426 17.07 -11.31 14.61
CA ASN A 426 18.04 -10.91 15.63
C ASN A 426 18.30 -9.41 15.51
N ALA A 427 17.66 -8.62 16.36
CA ALA A 427 17.82 -7.17 16.42
C ALA A 427 18.99 -6.72 17.31
N SER A 428 19.70 -7.67 17.95
CA SER A 428 20.84 -7.36 18.82
C SER A 428 22.14 -7.16 18.06
N ASP A 429 23.11 -6.53 18.69
CA ASP A 429 24.47 -6.28 18.19
C ASP A 429 25.40 -7.50 18.28
N LYS A 430 24.86 -8.65 18.64
CA LYS A 430 25.62 -9.90 18.86
C LYS A 430 25.02 -11.04 18.04
N GLU A 431 25.88 -11.97 17.64
CA GLU A 431 25.44 -13.27 17.15
C GLU A 431 24.68 -14.01 18.26
N GLN A 432 23.53 -14.59 17.91
CA GLN A 432 22.70 -15.40 18.80
C GLN A 432 22.68 -16.85 18.32
N ARG A 433 22.84 -17.80 19.23
CA ARG A 433 22.73 -19.22 18.95
C ARG A 433 21.34 -19.71 19.32
N ILE A 434 20.63 -20.28 18.36
CA ILE A 434 19.29 -20.82 18.53
C ILE A 434 19.32 -22.31 18.28
N GLU A 435 18.63 -23.08 19.11
CA GLU A 435 18.35 -24.49 18.88
C GLU A 435 16.87 -24.64 18.48
N LEU A 436 16.62 -25.17 17.29
CA LEU A 436 15.28 -25.53 16.83
C LEU A 436 14.91 -26.91 17.31
N GLN A 437 13.95 -26.99 18.23
CA GLN A 437 13.35 -28.24 18.69
C GLN A 437 11.99 -28.38 18.00
N LEU A 438 11.88 -29.36 17.13
CA LEU A 438 10.67 -29.64 16.37
C LEU A 438 10.06 -30.95 16.90
N ASP A 439 8.72 -30.98 16.96
CA ASP A 439 8.01 -32.20 17.32
C ASP A 439 8.22 -33.32 16.28
N ASP A 440 8.23 -34.57 16.73
CA ASP A 440 8.46 -35.77 15.89
C ASP A 440 7.48 -35.88 14.73
N GLU A 441 6.29 -35.27 14.84
CA GLU A 441 5.26 -35.29 13.80
C GLU A 441 5.70 -34.60 12.49
N TRP A 442 6.68 -33.69 12.56
CA TRP A 442 7.20 -32.97 11.38
C TRP A 442 8.17 -33.85 10.53
N ASN A 443 8.58 -35.00 11.00
CA ASN A 443 9.45 -35.94 10.27
C ASN A 443 10.75 -35.32 9.71
N ILE A 444 11.25 -34.24 10.29
CA ILE A 444 12.44 -33.54 9.85
C ILE A 444 13.69 -34.22 10.36
N ASN A 445 14.68 -34.40 9.48
CA ASN A 445 15.95 -35.02 9.84
C ASN A 445 17.10 -34.31 9.10
N GLN A 446 18.35 -34.76 9.38
CA GLN A 446 19.57 -34.16 8.82
C GLN A 446 19.68 -34.20 7.28
N ASN A 447 18.83 -34.96 6.59
CA ASN A 447 18.78 -34.98 5.13
C ASN A 447 17.70 -34.08 4.55
N THR A 448 16.84 -33.51 5.39
CA THR A 448 15.80 -32.57 4.97
C THR A 448 16.45 -31.31 4.40
N LEU A 449 16.07 -30.93 3.19
CA LEU A 449 16.56 -29.71 2.56
C LEU A 449 15.84 -28.49 3.11
N VAL A 450 16.61 -27.50 3.43
CA VAL A 450 16.15 -26.19 3.90
C VAL A 450 16.61 -25.12 2.93
N LYS A 451 15.68 -24.31 2.47
CA LYS A 451 16.01 -23.03 1.82
C LYS A 451 16.15 -21.99 2.90
N GLN A 452 17.33 -21.50 3.06
CA GLN A 452 17.67 -20.47 4.04
C GLN A 452 17.86 -19.12 3.34
N ILE A 453 17.15 -18.12 3.81
CA ILE A 453 17.23 -16.75 3.33
C ILE A 453 17.71 -15.88 4.48
N ILE A 454 18.79 -15.14 4.28
CA ILE A 454 19.35 -14.25 5.30
C ILE A 454 19.48 -12.84 4.73
N MET A 455 18.98 -11.87 5.47
CA MET A 455 19.33 -10.45 5.33
C MET A 455 20.14 -10.03 6.54
N GLN A 456 21.25 -9.33 6.32
CA GLN A 456 22.13 -8.82 7.37
C GLN A 456 22.85 -7.57 6.88
N ALA A 457 22.87 -6.52 7.69
CA ALA A 457 23.60 -5.29 7.42
C ALA A 457 23.90 -4.54 8.70
N GLN A 458 24.62 -3.41 8.61
CA GLN A 458 24.74 -2.49 9.71
C GLN A 458 23.45 -1.66 9.86
N PRO A 459 23.09 -1.19 11.06
CA PRO A 459 21.80 -0.53 11.32
C PRO A 459 21.47 0.64 10.37
N LEU A 460 22.44 1.42 9.96
CA LEU A 460 22.24 2.58 9.08
C LEU A 460 22.49 2.29 7.58
N ASP A 461 22.75 1.04 7.21
CA ASP A 461 22.89 0.68 5.80
C ASP A 461 21.56 0.84 5.06
N VAL A 462 21.66 1.36 3.85
CA VAL A 462 20.53 1.60 2.92
C VAL A 462 20.88 1.10 1.53
N ASN A 463 19.86 0.87 0.73
CA ASN A 463 19.99 0.72 -0.72
C ASN A 463 19.93 2.09 -1.39
N SER A 464 20.51 2.21 -2.58
CA SER A 464 20.51 3.43 -3.39
C SER A 464 20.50 3.10 -4.89
N ILE A 465 20.46 4.11 -5.74
CA ILE A 465 20.63 3.91 -7.21
C ILE A 465 21.99 3.29 -7.54
N GLU A 466 23.05 3.67 -6.81
CA GLU A 466 24.41 3.17 -7.03
C GLU A 466 24.62 1.78 -6.45
N GLU A 467 23.96 1.45 -5.34
CA GLU A 467 24.07 0.18 -4.62
C GLU A 467 22.65 -0.40 -4.34
N PRO A 468 21.88 -0.81 -5.37
CA PRO A 468 20.48 -1.16 -5.22
C PRO A 468 20.24 -2.42 -4.38
N ASP A 469 21.23 -3.30 -4.28
CA ASP A 469 21.13 -4.61 -3.60
C ASP A 469 22.07 -4.73 -2.39
N LYS A 470 22.58 -3.60 -1.85
CA LYS A 470 23.50 -3.61 -0.71
C LYS A 470 22.92 -4.36 0.47
N VAL A 471 21.66 -4.14 0.77
CA VAL A 471 20.88 -4.86 1.79
C VAL A 471 19.77 -5.61 1.09
N SER A 472 20.02 -6.87 0.77
CA SER A 472 19.10 -7.73 0.02
C SER A 472 19.16 -9.18 0.51
N PRO A 473 18.13 -10.00 0.25
CA PRO A 473 18.09 -11.41 0.66
C PRO A 473 19.19 -12.24 0.01
N LYS A 474 19.92 -13.00 0.80
CA LYS A 474 20.89 -14.02 0.34
C LYS A 474 20.29 -15.39 0.55
N VAL A 475 20.08 -16.13 -0.56
CA VAL A 475 19.43 -17.43 -0.57
C VAL A 475 20.47 -18.54 -0.66
N THR A 476 20.38 -19.52 0.24
CA THR A 476 21.19 -20.73 0.22
C THR A 476 20.31 -21.97 0.41
N LYS A 477 20.79 -23.12 -0.04
CA LYS A 477 20.16 -24.42 0.25
C LYS A 477 21.12 -25.20 1.11
N VAL A 478 20.65 -25.62 2.27
CA VAL A 478 21.45 -26.38 3.26
C VAL A 478 20.66 -27.59 3.72
N ASN A 479 21.33 -28.55 4.33
CA ASN A 479 20.62 -29.59 5.06
C ASN A 479 20.17 -29.03 6.41
N TYR A 480 19.06 -29.57 6.92
CA TYR A 480 18.54 -29.19 8.23
C TYR A 480 19.59 -29.37 9.33
N GLN A 481 19.70 -28.35 10.14
CA GLN A 481 20.49 -28.32 11.37
C GLN A 481 19.61 -27.79 12.49
N SER A 482 19.61 -28.48 13.64
CA SER A 482 18.87 -28.01 14.80
C SER A 482 19.52 -26.76 15.44
N GLU A 483 20.83 -26.63 15.33
CA GLU A 483 21.58 -25.47 15.83
C GLU A 483 21.78 -24.45 14.71
N LEU A 484 21.39 -23.20 14.98
CA LEU A 484 21.50 -22.07 14.06
C LEU A 484 22.26 -20.93 14.74
N ASN A 485 23.14 -20.31 13.99
CA ASN A 485 23.73 -19.04 14.36
C ASN A 485 23.02 -17.92 13.62
N LEU A 486 22.39 -17.02 14.35
CA LEU A 486 21.77 -15.82 13.83
C LEU A 486 22.76 -14.67 13.92
N PRO A 487 23.29 -14.17 12.81
CA PRO A 487 24.20 -13.04 12.84
C PRO A 487 23.61 -11.82 13.56
N ALA A 488 24.46 -10.95 14.10
CA ALA A 488 24.02 -9.66 14.61
C ALA A 488 23.25 -8.88 13.54
N TYR A 489 22.17 -8.22 13.92
CA TYR A 489 21.32 -7.42 13.03
C TYR A 489 20.88 -8.20 11.79
N SER A 490 20.23 -9.35 11.95
CA SER A 490 19.81 -10.20 10.85
C SER A 490 18.32 -10.58 10.88
N PHE A 491 17.78 -10.80 9.70
CA PHE A 491 16.49 -11.45 9.48
C PHE A 491 16.71 -12.74 8.69
N THR A 492 16.30 -13.85 9.26
CA THR A 492 16.46 -15.19 8.69
C THR A 492 15.11 -15.83 8.46
N VAL A 493 14.90 -16.34 7.25
CA VAL A 493 13.73 -17.16 6.89
C VAL A 493 14.20 -18.56 6.50
N LEU A 494 13.59 -19.57 7.08
CA LEU A 494 13.79 -20.98 6.71
C LEU A 494 12.50 -21.52 6.08
N GLU A 495 12.61 -22.04 4.87
CA GLU A 495 11.58 -22.84 4.24
C GLU A 495 12.03 -24.30 4.33
N ILE A 496 11.31 -25.11 5.09
CA ILE A 496 11.62 -26.51 5.37
C ILE A 496 10.53 -27.35 4.72
N ALA A 497 10.88 -28.21 3.76
CA ALA A 497 9.96 -29.18 3.17
C ALA A 497 9.79 -30.37 4.13
N VAL A 498 8.55 -30.63 4.56
CA VAL A 498 8.20 -31.65 5.54
C VAL A 498 7.62 -32.89 4.85
#